data_04c3e06aa6bc1f988d422f161b12802e
#
_entry.id   04c3e06aa6bc1f988d422f161b12802e
#
_cell.length_a   1.000
_cell.length_b   1.000
_cell.length_c   1.000
_cell.angle_alpha   90.00
_cell.angle_beta   90.00
_cell.angle_gamma   90.00
#
_symmetry.space_group_name_H-M   'P 1'
#
loop_
_entity.id
_entity.type
_entity.pdbx_description
1 polymer ?
#
loop_
_entity_poly.entity_id
_entity_poly.type
_entity_poly.pdbx_seq_one_letter_code
_entity_poly.pdbx_strand_id
1 'polypeptide(L)'
;YDKSKFLFLFSKNVTGGIGTDAKEGHLQDDLFESLKHTTMAQYFEYEKDKVTSGGRVDIIFQSDKMSIPIEVKKTEESPTVSKIEEYYIAQAQTYASAYEQLGIFLLLDLSDKGKKPIPNFNDWFNIHHLQPATNLPVNHPDYIVSVVIPGNKLLPSMMSTYK
;
A
#
# COMPACT_ATOMS: atom_id res chain seq x y z
N TYR A 1 21.93 -0.71 11.06
CA TYR A 1 20.50 -0.86 10.73
C TYR A 1 19.67 -0.03 11.71
N ASP A 2 19.12 1.07 11.22
CA ASP A 2 18.34 1.99 12.04
C ASP A 2 16.91 1.46 12.22
N LYS A 3 16.63 0.85 13.37
CA LYS A 3 15.30 0.30 13.69
C LYS A 3 14.21 1.37 13.75
N SER A 4 14.58 2.64 13.96
CA SER A 4 13.60 3.73 14.06
C SER A 4 12.84 3.96 12.76
N LYS A 5 13.45 3.66 11.62
CA LYS A 5 12.83 3.81 10.29
C LYS A 5 11.61 2.91 10.06
N PHE A 6 11.49 1.82 10.82
CA PHE A 6 10.39 0.86 10.65
C PHE A 6 9.37 0.89 11.78
N LEU A 7 9.48 1.85 12.70
CA LEU A 7 8.53 1.95 13.83
C LEU A 7 7.10 2.21 13.37
N PHE A 8 6.91 2.79 12.19
CA PHE A 8 5.58 3.01 11.63
C PHE A 8 4.84 1.71 11.27
N LEU A 9 5.54 0.58 11.17
CA LEU A 9 4.92 -0.74 10.98
C LEU A 9 4.27 -1.28 12.26
N PHE A 10 4.38 -0.56 13.37
CA PHE A 10 3.85 -0.98 14.67
C PHE A 10 2.98 0.11 15.27
N SER A 11 1.77 -0.24 15.70
CA SER A 11 0.97 0.66 16.52
C SER A 11 1.37 0.60 17.98
N LYS A 12 1.24 1.70 18.71
CA LYS A 12 1.58 1.78 20.14
C LYS A 12 0.85 0.76 21.00
N ASN A 13 -0.37 0.42 20.62
CA ASN A 13 -1.26 -0.39 21.46
C ASN A 13 -0.92 -1.88 21.45
N VAL A 14 -0.30 -2.38 20.38
CA VAL A 14 -0.09 -3.83 20.16
C VAL A 14 1.30 -4.28 20.60
N THR A 15 2.28 -3.41 20.59
CA THR A 15 3.70 -3.76 20.83
C THR A 15 4.26 -3.27 22.16
N GLY A 16 3.40 -3.07 23.16
CA GLY A 16 3.87 -2.64 24.50
C GLY A 16 4.56 -1.27 24.49
N GLY A 17 4.17 -0.36 23.59
CA GLY A 17 4.68 1.01 23.53
C GLY A 17 5.90 1.23 22.63
N ILE A 18 6.34 0.22 21.90
CA ILE A 18 7.48 0.33 20.97
C ILE A 18 7.07 1.04 19.66
N GLY A 19 5.78 0.96 19.29
CA GLY A 19 5.26 1.54 18.06
C GLY A 19 5.03 3.05 18.13
N THR A 20 4.83 3.64 16.98
CA THR A 20 4.47 5.06 16.83
C THR A 20 3.03 5.19 16.33
N ASP A 21 2.50 6.42 16.34
CA ASP A 21 1.27 6.71 15.61
C ASP A 21 1.58 6.65 14.10
N ALA A 22 1.47 5.46 13.54
CA ALA A 22 1.74 5.23 12.12
C ALA A 22 0.80 6.08 11.26
N LYS A 23 1.37 6.84 10.34
CA LYS A 23 0.64 7.62 9.35
C LYS A 23 0.87 7.03 7.97
N GLU A 24 -0.10 7.17 7.08
CA GLU A 24 0.04 6.77 5.67
C GLU A 24 1.30 7.37 5.04
N GLY A 25 1.58 8.65 5.34
CA GLY A 25 2.78 9.34 4.86
C GLY A 25 4.11 8.68 5.25
N HIS A 26 4.18 7.95 6.37
CA HIS A 26 5.42 7.24 6.73
C HIS A 26 5.70 6.08 5.75
N LEU A 27 4.67 5.31 5.38
CA LEU A 27 4.82 4.25 4.38
C LEU A 27 5.08 4.84 2.99
N GLN A 28 4.39 5.93 2.65
CA GLN A 28 4.60 6.65 1.40
C GLN A 28 6.04 7.16 1.26
N ASP A 29 6.59 7.75 2.32
CA ASP A 29 7.97 8.27 2.34
C ASP A 29 8.99 7.15 2.22
N ASP A 30 8.82 6.06 2.98
CA ASP A 30 9.72 4.91 2.96
C ASP A 30 9.72 4.23 1.60
N LEU A 31 8.54 4.02 1.01
CA LEU A 31 8.42 3.46 -0.33
C LEU A 31 9.07 4.36 -1.38
N PHE A 32 8.80 5.66 -1.34
CA PHE A 32 9.34 6.62 -2.30
C PHE A 32 10.86 6.65 -2.26
N GLU A 33 11.46 6.70 -1.07
CA GLU A 33 12.91 6.64 -0.93
C GLU A 33 13.48 5.29 -1.34
N SER A 34 12.79 4.19 -1.03
CA SER A 34 13.22 2.85 -1.45
C SER A 34 13.23 2.71 -2.96
N LEU A 35 12.19 3.18 -3.65
CA LEU A 35 12.09 3.12 -5.11
C LEU A 35 13.22 3.89 -5.80
N LYS A 36 13.61 5.04 -5.29
CA LYS A 36 14.73 5.84 -5.84
C LYS A 36 16.07 5.11 -5.81
N HIS A 37 16.24 4.18 -4.88
CA HIS A 37 17.50 3.45 -4.69
C HIS A 37 17.49 2.06 -5.34
N THR A 38 16.43 1.69 -6.06
CA THR A 38 16.35 0.43 -6.79
C THR A 38 16.91 0.56 -8.21
N THR A 39 17.22 -0.58 -8.82
CA THR A 39 17.57 -0.63 -10.25
C THR A 39 16.44 -0.13 -11.16
N MET A 40 15.22 -0.16 -10.67
CA MET A 40 14.05 0.36 -11.39
C MET A 40 14.15 1.88 -11.62
N ALA A 41 14.84 2.62 -10.76
CA ALA A 41 15.06 4.06 -10.91
C ALA A 41 15.83 4.44 -12.19
N GLN A 42 16.47 3.50 -12.86
CA GLN A 42 17.12 3.71 -14.15
C GLN A 42 16.16 3.77 -15.33
N TYR A 43 14.95 3.22 -15.14
CA TYR A 43 13.94 3.08 -16.20
C TYR A 43 12.68 3.88 -15.94
N PHE A 44 12.48 4.35 -14.71
CA PHE A 44 11.27 5.00 -14.28
C PHE A 44 11.57 6.24 -13.45
N GLU A 45 10.75 7.26 -13.66
CA GLU A 45 10.69 8.42 -12.80
C GLU A 45 9.62 8.22 -11.73
N TYR A 46 9.83 8.81 -10.57
CA TYR A 46 8.91 8.75 -9.44
C TYR A 46 8.56 10.16 -8.99
N GLU A 47 7.29 10.46 -8.90
CA GLU A 47 6.79 11.74 -8.40
C GLU A 47 5.86 11.47 -7.21
N LYS A 48 6.08 12.21 -6.13
CA LYS A 48 5.28 12.12 -4.92
C LYS A 48 4.30 13.29 -4.85
N ASP A 49 3.12 13.05 -4.28
CA ASP A 49 2.09 14.06 -4.06
C ASP A 49 1.66 14.81 -5.34
N LYS A 50 1.61 14.13 -6.46
CA LYS A 50 1.26 14.74 -7.74
C LYS A 50 -0.20 15.14 -7.79
N VAL A 51 -0.45 16.42 -8.05
CA VAL A 51 -1.80 16.94 -8.24
C VAL A 51 -2.26 16.63 -9.67
N THR A 52 -3.43 16.00 -9.77
CA THR A 52 -4.09 15.64 -11.03
C THR A 52 -5.51 16.19 -11.05
N SER A 53 -6.21 16.08 -12.18
CA SER A 53 -7.62 16.45 -12.27
C SER A 53 -8.54 15.61 -11.35
N GLY A 54 -8.11 14.41 -10.97
CA GLY A 54 -8.83 13.51 -10.06
C GLY A 54 -8.47 13.67 -8.59
N GLY A 55 -7.52 14.55 -8.25
CA GLY A 55 -7.02 14.75 -6.90
C GLY A 55 -5.51 14.63 -6.80
N ARG A 56 -5.00 14.39 -5.58
CA ARG A 56 -3.58 14.21 -5.32
C ARG A 56 -3.26 12.73 -5.23
N VAL A 57 -2.42 12.25 -6.13
CA VAL A 57 -1.90 10.89 -6.13
C VAL A 57 -0.68 10.80 -5.21
N ASP A 58 -0.62 9.80 -4.35
CA ASP A 58 0.45 9.66 -3.38
C ASP A 58 1.82 9.47 -4.03
N ILE A 59 1.92 8.53 -4.97
CA ILE A 59 3.13 8.31 -5.78
C ILE A 59 2.71 7.98 -7.21
N ILE A 60 3.37 8.57 -8.19
CA ILE A 60 3.29 8.14 -9.59
C ILE A 60 4.62 7.53 -10.01
N PHE A 61 4.50 6.41 -10.65
CA PHE A 61 5.57 5.67 -11.28
C PHE A 61 5.45 5.87 -12.79
N GLN A 62 6.44 6.51 -13.41
CA GLN A 62 6.36 6.95 -14.80
C GLN A 62 7.51 6.42 -15.64
N SER A 63 7.21 6.01 -16.87
CA SER A 63 8.15 5.77 -17.94
C SER A 63 7.70 6.50 -19.19
N ASP A 64 8.47 6.42 -20.27
CA ASP A 64 8.11 7.01 -21.57
C ASP A 64 6.79 6.46 -22.14
N LYS A 65 6.32 5.32 -21.65
CA LYS A 65 5.19 4.58 -22.23
C LYS A 65 4.00 4.41 -21.29
N MET A 66 4.20 4.55 -19.99
CA MET A 66 3.12 4.31 -19.02
C MET A 66 3.30 5.13 -17.75
N SER A 67 2.17 5.39 -17.11
CA SER A 67 2.12 6.00 -15.78
C SER A 67 1.24 5.16 -14.88
N ILE A 68 1.77 4.70 -13.75
CA ILE A 68 1.05 3.87 -12.80
C ILE A 68 0.90 4.65 -11.50
N PRO A 69 -0.31 5.07 -11.13
CA PRO A 69 -0.57 5.69 -9.84
C PRO A 69 -0.52 4.66 -8.72
N ILE A 70 0.04 5.06 -7.60
CA ILE A 70 0.12 4.27 -6.37
C ILE A 70 -0.60 5.05 -5.28
N GLU A 71 -1.64 4.44 -4.73
CA GLU A 71 -2.39 4.97 -3.58
C GLU A 71 -1.98 4.21 -2.32
N VAL A 72 -1.76 4.94 -1.23
CA VAL A 72 -1.30 4.40 0.06
C VAL A 72 -2.35 4.65 1.13
N LYS A 73 -2.75 3.60 1.84
CA LYS A 73 -3.68 3.68 2.97
C LYS A 73 -3.18 2.86 4.16
N LYS A 74 -3.77 3.11 5.31
CA LYS A 74 -3.62 2.28 6.50
C LYS A 74 -4.98 1.84 7.04
N THR A 75 -5.00 0.72 7.74
CA THR A 75 -6.17 0.24 8.47
C THR A 75 -5.76 -0.36 9.81
N GLU A 76 -6.61 -0.23 10.81
CA GLU A 76 -6.47 -0.91 12.10
C GLU A 76 -7.42 -2.12 12.21
N GLU A 77 -8.26 -2.31 11.19
CA GLU A 77 -9.10 -3.48 11.04
C GLU A 77 -8.46 -4.50 10.11
N SER A 78 -8.73 -5.79 10.38
CA SER A 78 -8.24 -6.86 9.51
C SER A 78 -8.85 -6.74 8.11
N PRO A 79 -8.03 -6.46 7.09
CA PRO A 79 -8.52 -6.30 5.74
C PRO A 79 -8.88 -7.66 5.12
N THR A 80 -9.99 -7.69 4.41
CA THR A 80 -10.35 -8.78 3.49
C THR A 80 -10.45 -8.21 2.09
N VAL A 81 -10.39 -9.06 1.07
CA VAL A 81 -10.54 -8.62 -0.33
C VAL A 81 -11.83 -7.81 -0.51
N SER A 82 -12.96 -8.30 0.03
CA SER A 82 -14.24 -7.59 -0.05
C SER A 82 -14.21 -6.22 0.62
N LYS A 83 -13.59 -6.10 1.81
CA LYS A 83 -13.45 -4.80 2.49
C LYS A 83 -12.56 -3.84 1.70
N ILE A 84 -11.50 -4.34 1.07
CA ILE A 84 -10.63 -3.52 0.23
C ILE A 84 -11.45 -2.96 -0.94
N GLU A 85 -12.23 -3.78 -1.62
CA GLU A 85 -13.09 -3.38 -2.74
C GLU A 85 -14.18 -2.40 -2.32
N GLU A 86 -14.79 -2.61 -1.15
CA GLU A 86 -15.91 -1.78 -0.68
C GLU A 86 -15.46 -0.40 -0.16
N TYR A 87 -14.32 -0.33 0.57
CA TYR A 87 -13.98 0.87 1.33
C TYR A 87 -12.76 1.64 0.85
N TYR A 88 -11.83 0.99 0.14
CA TYR A 88 -10.53 1.60 -0.11
C TYR A 88 -10.18 1.78 -1.59
N ILE A 89 -10.68 0.89 -2.46
CA ILE A 89 -10.17 0.79 -3.82
C ILE A 89 -10.68 1.89 -4.76
N ALA A 90 -11.78 2.55 -4.41
CA ALA A 90 -12.43 3.54 -5.30
C ALA A 90 -11.51 4.71 -5.68
N GLN A 91 -10.67 5.16 -4.75
CA GLN A 91 -9.71 6.24 -5.01
C GLN A 91 -8.60 5.78 -5.95
N ALA A 92 -8.04 4.60 -5.71
CA ALA A 92 -7.04 4.00 -6.58
C ALA A 92 -7.58 3.76 -8.01
N GLN A 93 -8.84 3.33 -8.11
CA GLN A 93 -9.54 3.18 -9.39
C GLN A 93 -9.69 4.52 -10.12
N THR A 94 -10.10 5.57 -9.42
CA THR A 94 -10.24 6.91 -10.00
C THR A 94 -8.92 7.39 -10.61
N TYR A 95 -7.82 7.16 -9.92
CA TYR A 95 -6.51 7.52 -10.46
C TYR A 95 -6.07 6.61 -11.60
N ALA A 96 -6.26 5.29 -11.47
CA ALA A 96 -5.94 4.35 -12.55
C ALA A 96 -6.68 4.68 -13.84
N SER A 97 -7.97 5.02 -13.75
CA SER A 97 -8.79 5.41 -14.89
C SER A 97 -8.30 6.66 -15.64
N ALA A 98 -7.57 7.53 -14.96
CA ALA A 98 -6.98 8.73 -15.55
C ALA A 98 -5.68 8.46 -16.34
N TYR A 99 -5.15 7.26 -16.22
CA TYR A 99 -3.93 6.81 -16.91
C TYR A 99 -4.22 5.55 -17.73
N GLU A 100 -3.39 4.52 -17.68
CA GLU A 100 -3.52 3.30 -18.50
C GLU A 100 -4.44 2.23 -17.89
N GLN A 101 -5.37 2.62 -17.01
CA GLN A 101 -6.31 1.72 -16.33
C GLN A 101 -5.62 0.65 -15.43
N LEU A 102 -4.40 0.93 -15.06
CA LEU A 102 -3.62 0.13 -14.11
C LEU A 102 -3.21 1.00 -12.93
N GLY A 103 -3.49 0.55 -11.73
CA GLY A 103 -3.08 1.21 -10.49
C GLY A 103 -2.55 0.23 -9.46
N ILE A 104 -1.83 0.76 -8.50
CA ILE A 104 -1.36 0.01 -7.34
C ILE A 104 -2.00 0.61 -6.09
N PHE A 105 -2.50 -0.25 -5.23
CA PHE A 105 -3.05 0.12 -3.94
C PHE A 105 -2.25 -0.55 -2.82
N LEU A 106 -1.61 0.24 -1.97
CA LEU A 106 -0.86 -0.24 -0.83
C LEU A 106 -1.65 -0.02 0.46
N LEU A 107 -1.88 -1.09 1.20
CA LEU A 107 -2.59 -1.04 2.47
C LEU A 107 -1.70 -1.51 3.60
N LEU A 108 -1.33 -0.60 4.51
CA LEU A 108 -0.66 -0.96 5.75
C LEU A 108 -1.70 -1.51 6.74
N ASP A 109 -1.63 -2.80 7.00
CA ASP A 109 -2.52 -3.50 7.93
C ASP A 109 -1.94 -3.46 9.35
N LEU A 110 -2.46 -2.56 10.16
CA LEU A 110 -2.13 -2.39 11.58
C LEU A 110 -3.10 -3.10 12.53
N SER A 111 -3.93 -4.01 12.02
CA SER A 111 -4.82 -4.81 12.86
C SER A 111 -4.03 -5.67 13.85
N ASP A 112 -4.66 -6.00 14.96
CA ASP A 112 -4.08 -6.94 15.93
C ASP A 112 -4.06 -8.36 15.33
N LYS A 113 -2.88 -8.90 15.18
CA LYS A 113 -2.66 -10.25 14.64
C LYS A 113 -2.44 -11.29 15.73
N GLY A 114 -2.35 -10.85 16.99
CA GLY A 114 -2.03 -11.73 18.11
C GLY A 114 -0.77 -12.55 17.82
N LYS A 115 -0.84 -13.87 18.06
CA LYS A 115 0.26 -14.81 17.78
C LYS A 115 0.15 -15.50 16.41
N LYS A 116 -0.71 -15.00 15.53
CA LYS A 116 -0.87 -15.59 14.19
C LYS A 116 0.42 -15.47 13.39
N PRO A 117 0.80 -16.51 12.63
CA PRO A 117 1.94 -16.41 11.73
C PRO A 117 1.68 -15.34 10.66
N ILE A 118 2.76 -14.80 10.14
CA ILE A 118 2.70 -13.84 9.03
C ILE A 118 2.23 -14.61 7.79
N PRO A 119 1.28 -14.07 7.01
CA PRO A 119 0.93 -14.63 5.71
C PRO A 119 2.16 -14.79 4.82
N ASN A 120 2.15 -15.78 3.93
CA ASN A 120 3.19 -15.89 2.92
C ASN A 120 3.22 -14.63 2.06
N PHE A 121 4.38 -14.29 1.53
CA PHE A 121 4.55 -13.10 0.71
C PHE A 121 3.55 -13.05 -0.47
N ASN A 122 3.29 -14.19 -1.10
CA ASN A 122 2.33 -14.28 -2.21
C ASN A 122 0.89 -13.94 -1.79
N ASP A 123 0.54 -14.13 -0.52
CA ASP A 123 -0.80 -13.83 0.00
C ASP A 123 -1.02 -12.32 0.24
N TRP A 124 0.03 -11.50 0.10
CA TRP A 124 -0.07 -10.06 0.24
C TRP A 124 -0.67 -9.38 -0.99
N PHE A 125 -0.69 -10.07 -2.13
CA PHE A 125 -1.08 -9.50 -3.42
C PHE A 125 -2.45 -10.01 -3.85
N ASN A 126 -3.29 -9.08 -4.33
CA ASN A 126 -4.52 -9.41 -5.02
C ASN A 126 -4.66 -8.52 -6.25
N ILE A 127 -5.27 -9.06 -7.30
CA ILE A 127 -5.59 -8.32 -8.52
C ILE A 127 -7.10 -8.14 -8.55
N HIS A 128 -7.53 -6.90 -8.56
CA HIS A 128 -8.92 -6.51 -8.67
C HIS A 128 -9.24 -6.12 -10.10
N HIS A 129 -10.29 -6.70 -10.62
CA HIS A 129 -10.81 -6.45 -11.96
C HIS A 129 -12.12 -5.69 -11.84
N LEU A 130 -12.05 -4.36 -11.97
CA LEU A 130 -13.16 -3.48 -11.67
C LEU A 130 -13.84 -3.01 -12.95
N GLN A 131 -15.17 -2.89 -12.91
CA GLN A 131 -15.88 -2.24 -13.99
C GLN A 131 -15.44 -0.77 -14.06
N PRO A 132 -15.28 -0.22 -15.28
CA PRO A 132 -14.91 1.19 -15.45
C PRO A 132 -15.91 2.08 -14.70
N ALA A 133 -15.41 3.14 -14.07
CA ALA A 133 -16.29 4.16 -13.51
C ALA A 133 -17.18 4.71 -14.64
N THR A 134 -18.49 4.74 -14.42
CA THR A 134 -19.57 4.87 -15.41
C THR A 134 -19.54 6.09 -16.32
N ASN A 135 -18.59 7.01 -16.13
CA ASN A 135 -18.50 8.28 -16.86
C ASN A 135 -17.33 8.38 -17.86
N LEU A 136 -16.56 7.31 -18.03
CA LEU A 136 -15.45 7.31 -18.98
C LEU A 136 -15.81 6.46 -20.20
N PRO A 137 -15.53 6.95 -21.42
CA PRO A 137 -15.84 6.23 -22.67
C PRO A 137 -14.87 5.07 -22.92
N VAL A 138 -14.56 4.29 -21.90
CA VAL A 138 -13.54 3.24 -21.97
C VAL A 138 -14.20 1.89 -21.85
N ASN A 139 -13.99 1.04 -22.85
CA ASN A 139 -14.54 -0.31 -22.91
C ASN A 139 -13.68 -1.36 -22.18
N HIS A 140 -12.68 -0.93 -21.43
CA HIS A 140 -11.76 -1.81 -20.74
C HIS A 140 -11.91 -1.67 -19.23
N PRO A 141 -11.80 -2.77 -18.47
CA PRO A 141 -11.86 -2.71 -17.03
C PRO A 141 -10.61 -2.03 -16.45
N ASP A 142 -10.76 -1.47 -15.25
CA ASP A 142 -9.65 -1.01 -14.45
C ASP A 142 -9.03 -2.19 -13.69
N TYR A 143 -7.71 -2.27 -13.69
CA TYR A 143 -6.95 -3.25 -12.92
C TYR A 143 -6.25 -2.57 -11.76
N ILE A 144 -6.53 -3.02 -10.55
CA ILE A 144 -5.84 -2.55 -9.36
C ILE A 144 -5.10 -3.72 -8.71
N VAL A 145 -3.80 -3.57 -8.57
CA VAL A 145 -3.01 -4.51 -7.78
C VAL A 145 -2.98 -4.00 -6.35
N SER A 146 -3.67 -4.68 -5.44
CA SER A 146 -3.55 -4.37 -4.01
C SER A 146 -2.43 -5.17 -3.36
N VAL A 147 -1.69 -4.49 -2.48
CA VAL A 147 -0.63 -5.09 -1.68
C VAL A 147 -0.93 -4.79 -0.22
N VAL A 148 -1.23 -5.83 0.56
CA VAL A 148 -1.48 -5.69 2.00
C VAL A 148 -0.17 -5.95 2.75
N ILE A 149 0.40 -4.90 3.31
CA ILE A 149 1.64 -4.96 4.09
C ILE A 149 1.29 -5.24 5.55
N PRO A 150 1.63 -6.43 6.09
CA PRO A 150 1.27 -6.75 7.45
C PRO A 150 2.18 -6.01 8.46
N GLY A 151 1.62 -5.03 9.14
CA GLY A 151 2.19 -4.38 10.32
C GLY A 151 1.82 -5.13 11.62
N ASN A 152 2.18 -4.57 12.76
CA ASN A 152 1.92 -5.12 14.11
C ASN A 152 2.38 -6.58 14.30
N LYS A 153 3.45 -6.96 13.63
CA LYS A 153 4.05 -8.27 13.78
C LYS A 153 4.72 -8.39 15.15
N LEU A 154 4.47 -9.48 15.83
CA LEU A 154 5.26 -9.80 17.00
C LEU A 154 6.72 -9.99 16.59
N LEU A 155 7.63 -9.39 17.35
CA LEU A 155 9.06 -9.64 17.17
C LEU A 155 9.35 -11.12 17.47
N PRO A 156 10.32 -11.76 16.79
CA PRO A 156 10.69 -13.14 17.07
C PRO A 156 10.96 -13.42 18.54
N SER A 157 11.55 -12.47 19.26
CA SER A 157 11.77 -12.55 20.71
C SER A 157 10.48 -12.60 21.53
N MET A 158 9.37 -12.06 21.03
CA MET A 158 8.05 -12.10 21.67
C MET A 158 7.27 -13.38 21.33
N MET A 159 7.70 -14.10 20.27
CA MET A 159 7.10 -15.37 19.86
C MET A 159 7.74 -16.58 20.54
N SER A 160 8.90 -16.39 21.21
CA SER A 160 9.60 -17.46 21.90
C SER A 160 8.77 -17.98 23.06
N THR A 161 8.46 -19.28 23.03
CA THR A 161 7.80 -20.02 24.12
C THR A 161 8.79 -20.61 25.12
N TYR A 162 10.07 -20.50 24.88
CA TYR A 162 11.11 -20.93 25.83
C TYR A 162 11.24 -19.85 26.89
N LYS A 163 10.73 -20.18 28.09
CA LYS A 163 11.05 -19.49 29.33
C LYS A 163 12.21 -20.22 29.98
#